data_f2b5f496b925d7ae93db7f3e7308805a
#
_entry.id   f2b5f496b925d7ae93db7f3e7308805a
#
_cell.length_a   1.000
_cell.length_b   1.000
_cell.length_c   1.000
_cell.angle_alpha   90.00
_cell.angle_beta   90.00
_cell.angle_gamma   90.00
#
_symmetry.space_group_name_H-M   'P 1'
#
loop_
_entity.id
_entity.type
_entity.pdbx_description
1 polymer ?
#
loop_
_entity_poly.entity_id
_entity_poly.type
_entity_poly.pdbx_seq_one_letter_code
_entity_poly.pdbx_strand_id
1 'polypeptide(L)'
;MMNKHIFYYLMVGSMALLLGACNDSMNDLLEPKGYFESKEYNFSVEDEMDVMTFDLVSRLSSATSSQVDVSYSVAEPSVVDEYNAKYGTNYEMLDVSQVKLSSTTSSISSGKLYADNIEVELSGLEALKAGNSYVLPMRVHSSSVSTLSGTNIAYFFFSKPL
;
A
#
# COMPACT_ATOMS: atom_id res chain seq x y z
N MET A 1 -65.10 15.74 4.95
CA MET A 1 -64.13 16.67 5.60
C MET A 1 -63.09 15.85 6.32
N MET A 2 -61.94 15.75 5.73
CA MET A 2 -60.77 15.02 6.30
C MET A 2 -60.15 15.86 7.41
N ASN A 3 -60.01 15.29 8.61
CA ASN A 3 -59.62 16.00 9.81
C ASN A 3 -58.17 16.49 9.66
N LYS A 4 -57.93 17.80 9.77
CA LYS A 4 -56.60 18.46 9.59
C LYS A 4 -55.50 17.81 10.41
N HIS A 5 -55.83 17.21 11.55
CA HIS A 5 -54.88 16.55 12.43
C HIS A 5 -54.36 15.21 11.89
N ILE A 6 -55.18 14.48 11.11
CA ILE A 6 -54.79 13.18 10.51
C ILE A 6 -53.77 13.43 9.40
N PHE A 7 -53.89 14.56 8.66
CA PHE A 7 -52.96 14.91 7.62
C PHE A 7 -51.57 15.29 8.19
N TYR A 8 -51.54 15.94 9.35
CA TYR A 8 -50.31 16.31 10.02
C TYR A 8 -49.53 15.10 10.54
N TYR A 9 -50.22 14.11 11.12
CA TYR A 9 -49.56 12.87 11.61
C TYR A 9 -49.05 12.00 10.46
N LEU A 10 -49.76 11.96 9.32
CA LEU A 10 -49.28 11.28 8.11
C LEU A 10 -48.07 11.95 7.49
N MET A 11 -48.02 13.28 7.49
CA MET A 11 -46.84 14.00 6.97
C MET A 11 -45.62 13.86 7.89
N VAL A 12 -45.80 13.93 9.20
CA VAL A 12 -44.69 13.77 10.17
C VAL A 12 -44.19 12.34 10.22
N GLY A 13 -45.09 11.33 10.10
CA GLY A 13 -44.70 9.92 10.04
C GLY A 13 -43.94 9.55 8.77
N SER A 14 -44.30 10.16 7.63
CA SER A 14 -43.59 9.97 6.36
C SER A 14 -42.21 10.59 6.33
N MET A 15 -42.01 11.71 7.04
CA MET A 15 -40.71 12.39 7.08
C MET A 15 -39.71 11.72 8.04
N ALA A 16 -40.21 11.01 9.06
CA ALA A 16 -39.36 10.24 9.98
C ALA A 16 -38.81 8.96 9.35
N LEU A 17 -39.47 8.41 8.34
CA LEU A 17 -39.01 7.20 7.62
C LEU A 17 -37.94 7.52 6.57
N LEU A 18 -37.74 8.77 6.19
CA LEU A 18 -36.71 9.17 5.21
C LEU A 18 -35.37 9.52 5.84
N LEU A 19 -35.28 9.65 7.16
CA LEU A 19 -34.02 9.98 7.86
C LEU A 19 -33.23 8.71 8.30
N GLY A 20 -33.80 7.53 8.14
CA GLY A 20 -33.13 6.27 8.50
C GLY A 20 -32.42 5.56 7.34
N ALA A 21 -32.45 6.12 6.12
CA ALA A 21 -31.94 5.43 4.93
C ALA A 21 -30.57 5.93 4.44
N CYS A 22 -29.88 6.74 5.21
CA CYS A 22 -28.53 7.19 4.88
C CYS A 22 -27.56 6.78 5.99
N ASN A 23 -27.36 5.49 6.15
CA ASN A 23 -26.14 5.04 6.84
C ASN A 23 -25.77 3.64 6.37
N ASP A 24 -24.50 3.45 6.09
CA ASP A 24 -23.73 2.21 5.95
C ASP A 24 -23.69 1.46 4.62
N SER A 25 -24.50 1.72 3.63
CA SER A 25 -24.47 0.88 2.42
C SER A 25 -23.38 1.20 1.39
N MET A 26 -22.63 2.30 1.54
CA MET A 26 -21.54 2.61 0.59
C MET A 26 -20.18 2.00 0.98
N ASN A 27 -19.92 1.79 2.26
CA ASN A 27 -18.68 1.14 2.70
C ASN A 27 -18.64 -0.36 2.44
N ASP A 28 -19.81 -1.02 2.42
CA ASP A 28 -19.93 -2.46 2.13
C ASP A 28 -19.87 -2.80 0.64
N LEU A 29 -19.97 -1.79 -0.25
CA LEU A 29 -19.98 -2.00 -1.70
C LEU A 29 -18.58 -2.00 -2.33
N LEU A 30 -17.55 -1.55 -1.61
CA LEU A 30 -16.18 -1.55 -2.09
C LEU A 30 -15.40 -2.63 -1.35
N GLU A 31 -15.08 -3.70 -2.07
CA GLU A 31 -14.18 -4.72 -1.54
C GLU A 31 -12.86 -4.08 -1.06
N PRO A 32 -12.42 -4.39 0.18
CA PRO A 32 -11.12 -3.92 0.67
C PRO A 32 -10.00 -4.32 -0.30
N LYS A 33 -9.12 -3.38 -0.60
CA LYS A 33 -7.95 -3.59 -1.45
C LYS A 33 -6.66 -3.37 -0.67
N GLY A 34 -5.71 -4.28 -0.80
CA GLY A 34 -4.36 -4.11 -0.25
C GLY A 34 -3.45 -3.34 -1.22
N TYR A 35 -2.64 -2.40 -0.70
CA TYR A 35 -1.72 -1.60 -1.49
C TYR A 35 -0.63 -0.94 -0.63
N PHE A 36 0.40 -0.37 -1.27
CA PHE A 36 1.36 0.53 -0.64
C PHE A 36 0.83 1.97 -0.66
N GLU A 37 1.00 2.71 0.44
CA GLU A 37 0.51 4.08 0.56
C GLU A 37 1.19 5.03 -0.43
N SER A 38 2.50 4.86 -0.64
CA SER A 38 3.25 5.53 -1.70
C SER A 38 3.74 4.51 -2.72
N LYS A 39 3.80 4.94 -3.96
CA LYS A 39 4.34 4.14 -5.05
C LYS A 39 5.86 4.26 -5.14
N GLU A 40 6.41 5.36 -4.67
CA GLU A 40 7.82 5.72 -4.82
C GLU A 40 8.39 6.26 -3.52
N TYR A 41 9.58 5.79 -3.16
CA TYR A 41 10.37 6.21 -2.02
C TYR A 41 11.79 6.49 -2.50
N ASN A 42 12.42 7.57 -2.02
CA ASN A 42 13.75 7.98 -2.47
C ASN A 42 14.71 8.05 -1.30
N PHE A 43 15.87 7.45 -1.46
CA PHE A 43 16.94 7.39 -0.48
C PHE A 43 18.26 7.85 -1.11
N SER A 44 19.10 8.53 -0.31
CA SER A 44 20.47 8.85 -0.66
C SER A 44 21.40 7.88 0.08
N VAL A 45 22.33 7.29 -0.64
CA VAL A 45 23.36 6.41 -0.09
C VAL A 45 24.65 7.21 0.05
N GLU A 46 25.11 7.41 1.29
CA GLU A 46 26.38 8.09 1.57
C GLU A 46 27.57 7.18 1.25
N ASP A 47 28.74 7.78 1.01
CA ASP A 47 29.93 7.05 0.53
C ASP A 47 30.39 5.91 1.46
N GLU A 48 30.29 6.09 2.76
CA GLU A 48 30.71 5.09 3.75
C GLU A 48 29.55 4.22 4.27
N MET A 49 28.36 4.36 3.68
CA MET A 49 27.19 3.61 4.08
C MET A 49 27.20 2.23 3.43
N ASP A 50 27.42 1.19 4.23
CA ASP A 50 27.30 -0.20 3.78
C ASP A 50 25.93 -0.82 4.04
N VAL A 51 25.29 -0.42 5.12
CA VAL A 51 23.98 -0.97 5.54
C VAL A 51 22.96 0.15 5.70
N MET A 52 21.74 -0.10 5.25
CA MET A 52 20.58 0.78 5.43
C MET A 52 19.38 -0.05 5.87
N THR A 53 18.56 0.48 6.77
CA THR A 53 17.28 -0.13 7.14
C THR A 53 16.13 0.84 6.94
N PHE A 54 14.96 0.32 6.57
CA PHE A 54 13.71 1.07 6.50
C PHE A 54 12.51 0.16 6.75
N ASP A 55 11.40 0.76 7.14
CA ASP A 55 10.14 0.05 7.37
C ASP A 55 9.35 -0.12 6.07
N LEU A 56 8.83 -1.32 5.87
CA LEU A 56 7.88 -1.65 4.81
C LEU A 56 6.50 -1.86 5.41
N VAL A 57 5.55 -1.06 4.96
CA VAL A 57 4.16 -1.05 5.45
C VAL A 57 3.21 -1.05 4.28
N SER A 58 2.22 -1.93 4.33
CA SER A 58 1.07 -1.88 3.42
C SER A 58 -0.20 -1.52 4.17
N ARG A 59 -1.24 -1.13 3.43
CA ARG A 59 -2.52 -0.76 4.00
C ARG A 59 -3.70 -1.31 3.20
N LEU A 60 -4.87 -1.26 3.81
CA LEU A 60 -6.16 -1.50 3.17
C LEU A 60 -6.84 -0.18 2.78
N SER A 61 -7.65 -0.21 1.73
CA SER A 61 -8.53 0.90 1.33
C SER A 61 -9.68 1.12 2.31
N SER A 62 -10.11 0.06 3.00
CA SER A 62 -11.12 0.11 4.07
C SER A 62 -10.83 -0.98 5.11
N ALA A 63 -11.26 -0.76 6.35
CA ALA A 63 -11.09 -1.72 7.42
C ALA A 63 -11.96 -2.97 7.19
N THR A 64 -11.46 -4.12 7.64
CA THR A 64 -12.16 -5.41 7.59
C THR A 64 -12.63 -5.84 8.97
N SER A 65 -13.65 -6.67 9.03
CA SER A 65 -14.15 -7.27 10.29
C SER A 65 -13.28 -8.45 10.77
N SER A 66 -12.34 -8.92 9.93
CA SER A 66 -11.41 -10.00 10.25
C SER A 66 -9.98 -9.55 9.97
N GLN A 67 -9.01 -10.26 10.54
CA GLN A 67 -7.60 -10.08 10.21
C GLN A 67 -7.34 -10.36 8.73
N VAL A 68 -6.46 -9.58 8.12
CA VAL A 68 -5.97 -9.77 6.75
C VAL A 68 -4.47 -10.05 6.80
N ASP A 69 -4.05 -11.18 6.25
CA ASP A 69 -2.64 -11.51 6.11
C ASP A 69 -2.11 -10.99 4.78
N VAL A 70 -0.94 -10.39 4.82
CA VAL A 70 -0.22 -9.84 3.68
C VAL A 70 1.16 -10.48 3.59
N SER A 71 1.66 -10.62 2.37
CA SER A 71 3.01 -11.09 2.09
C SER A 71 3.74 -10.11 1.20
N TYR A 72 5.06 -10.06 1.36
CA TYR A 72 5.94 -9.17 0.61
C TYR A 72 7.01 -9.97 -0.10
N SER A 73 7.37 -9.51 -1.28
CA SER A 73 8.46 -10.08 -2.07
C SER A 73 9.14 -8.98 -2.89
N VAL A 74 10.38 -9.18 -3.25
CA VAL A 74 11.01 -8.41 -4.32
C VAL A 74 10.31 -8.77 -5.63
N ALA A 75 9.92 -7.76 -6.41
CA ALA A 75 9.27 -7.99 -7.69
C ALA A 75 10.31 -8.41 -8.77
N GLU A 76 9.81 -8.95 -9.86
CA GLU A 76 10.62 -9.45 -10.97
C GLU A 76 11.37 -8.28 -11.69
N PRO A 77 12.58 -8.53 -12.26
CA PRO A 77 13.35 -7.51 -12.97
C PRO A 77 12.59 -6.83 -14.12
N SER A 78 11.69 -7.55 -14.79
CA SER A 78 10.84 -7.01 -15.86
C SER A 78 10.03 -5.79 -15.42
N VAL A 79 9.69 -5.69 -14.13
CA VAL A 79 8.98 -4.54 -13.55
C VAL A 79 9.83 -3.28 -13.62
N VAL A 80 11.15 -3.41 -13.44
CA VAL A 80 12.09 -2.29 -13.55
C VAL A 80 12.26 -1.89 -15.02
N ASP A 81 12.33 -2.86 -15.94
CA ASP A 81 12.41 -2.61 -17.39
C ASP A 81 11.16 -1.86 -17.88
N GLU A 82 9.97 -2.27 -17.43
CA GLU A 82 8.70 -1.59 -17.74
C GLU A 82 8.67 -0.16 -17.18
N TYR A 83 9.15 0.03 -15.94
CA TYR A 83 9.24 1.36 -15.33
C TYR A 83 10.19 2.26 -16.13
N ASN A 84 11.39 1.78 -16.44
CA ASN A 84 12.39 2.51 -17.21
C ASN A 84 11.87 2.90 -18.60
N ALA A 85 11.23 1.97 -19.29
CA ALA A 85 10.63 2.21 -20.61
C ALA A 85 9.51 3.26 -20.57
N LYS A 86 8.68 3.20 -19.53
CA LYS A 86 7.53 4.10 -19.36
C LYS A 86 7.95 5.54 -19.05
N TYR A 87 8.98 5.71 -18.22
CA TYR A 87 9.37 7.03 -17.71
C TYR A 87 10.66 7.57 -18.34
N GLY A 88 11.29 6.81 -19.26
CA GLY A 88 12.53 7.21 -19.91
C GLY A 88 13.71 7.26 -18.95
N THR A 89 13.72 6.39 -17.94
CA THR A 89 14.76 6.29 -16.92
C THR A 89 15.70 5.13 -17.18
N ASN A 90 16.75 5.01 -16.38
CA ASN A 90 17.76 3.95 -16.52
C ASN A 90 18.19 3.46 -15.13
N TYR A 91 17.21 3.08 -14.30
CA TYR A 91 17.49 2.51 -12.99
C TYR A 91 18.04 1.09 -13.13
N GLU A 92 19.07 0.78 -12.35
CA GLU A 92 19.58 -0.59 -12.17
C GLU A 92 18.85 -1.24 -10.98
N MET A 93 18.39 -2.47 -11.15
CA MET A 93 17.79 -3.21 -10.03
C MET A 93 18.86 -3.58 -9.01
N LEU A 94 18.61 -3.35 -7.71
CA LEU A 94 19.46 -3.86 -6.65
C LEU A 94 19.51 -5.39 -6.68
N ASP A 95 20.68 -5.97 -6.40
CA ASP A 95 20.81 -7.42 -6.28
C ASP A 95 19.97 -7.92 -5.09
N VAL A 96 19.12 -8.92 -5.34
CA VAL A 96 18.25 -9.51 -4.32
C VAL A 96 19.05 -10.07 -3.14
N SER A 97 20.30 -10.50 -3.36
CA SER A 97 21.19 -10.97 -2.31
C SER A 97 21.58 -9.90 -1.28
N GLN A 98 21.43 -8.62 -1.64
CA GLN A 98 21.64 -7.47 -0.75
C GLN A 98 20.44 -7.16 0.14
N VAL A 99 19.29 -7.80 -0.10
CA VAL A 99 18.00 -7.50 0.53
C VAL A 99 17.64 -8.56 1.56
N LYS A 100 17.43 -8.15 2.80
CA LYS A 100 16.95 -9.01 3.86
C LYS A 100 15.70 -8.42 4.49
N LEU A 101 14.64 -9.20 4.55
CA LEU A 101 13.40 -8.85 5.24
C LEU A 101 13.39 -9.48 6.63
N SER A 102 12.99 -8.74 7.65
CA SER A 102 12.78 -9.28 9.00
C SER A 102 11.67 -10.35 9.02
N SER A 103 10.69 -10.21 8.12
CA SER A 103 9.65 -11.19 7.81
C SER A 103 9.18 -11.01 6.38
N THR A 104 8.77 -12.07 5.71
CA THR A 104 8.09 -12.01 4.40
C THR A 104 6.58 -11.87 4.52
N THR A 105 6.04 -11.91 5.73
CA THR A 105 4.60 -11.81 6.01
C THR A 105 4.34 -10.84 7.15
N SER A 106 3.18 -10.20 7.11
CA SER A 106 2.65 -9.35 8.16
C SER A 106 1.14 -9.49 8.21
N SER A 107 0.48 -8.84 9.16
CA SER A 107 -0.96 -8.87 9.28
C SER A 107 -1.55 -7.49 9.55
N ILE A 108 -2.79 -7.30 9.13
CA ILE A 108 -3.62 -6.15 9.42
C ILE A 108 -4.73 -6.63 10.34
N SER A 109 -4.70 -6.22 11.58
CA SER A 109 -5.72 -6.61 12.57
C SER A 109 -7.11 -6.11 12.19
N SER A 110 -8.15 -6.84 12.62
CA SER A 110 -9.54 -6.43 12.45
C SER A 110 -9.76 -4.97 12.88
N GLY A 111 -10.45 -4.20 12.06
CA GLY A 111 -10.72 -2.78 12.30
C GLY A 111 -9.53 -1.83 12.07
N LYS A 112 -8.37 -2.33 11.68
CA LYS A 112 -7.19 -1.54 11.33
C LYS A 112 -7.05 -1.37 9.83
N LEU A 113 -6.26 -0.37 9.43
CA LEU A 113 -5.97 -0.09 8.03
C LEU A 113 -4.53 -0.44 7.65
N TYR A 114 -3.61 -0.49 8.59
CA TYR A 114 -2.18 -0.69 8.35
C TYR A 114 -1.71 -2.04 8.85
N ALA A 115 -0.83 -2.66 8.08
CA ALA A 115 -0.10 -3.84 8.50
C ALA A 115 0.91 -3.50 9.60
N ASP A 116 1.28 -4.49 10.40
CA ASP A 116 2.44 -4.37 11.25
C ASP A 116 3.69 -4.18 10.38
N ASN A 117 4.61 -3.31 10.81
CA ASN A 117 5.84 -3.00 10.09
C ASN A 117 6.70 -4.26 9.94
N ILE A 118 7.34 -4.41 8.79
CA ILE A 118 8.51 -5.27 8.64
C ILE A 118 9.71 -4.42 8.28
N GLU A 119 10.86 -4.75 8.86
CA GLU A 119 12.12 -4.09 8.56
C GLU A 119 12.74 -4.71 7.30
N VAL A 120 13.20 -3.85 6.41
CA VAL A 120 14.03 -4.17 5.25
C VAL A 120 15.44 -3.72 5.55
N GLU A 121 16.40 -4.64 5.54
CA GLU A 121 17.82 -4.37 5.66
C GLU A 121 18.47 -4.54 4.29
N LEU A 122 19.18 -3.52 3.84
CA LEU A 122 20.03 -3.56 2.66
C LEU A 122 21.50 -3.57 3.09
N SER A 123 22.32 -4.40 2.46
CA SER A 123 23.75 -4.49 2.72
C SER A 123 24.58 -4.42 1.44
N GLY A 124 25.89 -4.14 1.55
CA GLY A 124 26.78 -4.01 0.40
C GLY A 124 26.57 -2.72 -0.40
N LEU A 125 25.99 -1.68 0.23
CA LEU A 125 25.69 -0.40 -0.42
C LEU A 125 26.97 0.38 -0.78
N GLU A 126 28.05 0.14 -0.08
CA GLU A 126 29.36 0.73 -0.39
C GLU A 126 29.84 0.37 -1.80
N ALA A 127 29.49 -0.85 -2.29
CA ALA A 127 29.86 -1.32 -3.63
C ALA A 127 29.05 -0.67 -4.77
N LEU A 128 28.00 0.08 -4.47
CA LEU A 128 27.22 0.81 -5.47
C LEU A 128 28.08 1.89 -6.11
N LYS A 129 27.95 2.03 -7.42
CA LYS A 129 28.71 3.03 -8.19
C LYS A 129 28.17 4.42 -7.98
N ALA A 130 29.07 5.38 -7.68
CA ALA A 130 28.71 6.79 -7.61
C ALA A 130 28.16 7.28 -8.96
N GLY A 131 27.15 8.14 -8.91
CA GLY A 131 26.46 8.67 -10.09
C GLY A 131 25.42 7.74 -10.71
N ASN A 132 25.31 6.48 -10.27
CA ASN A 132 24.24 5.57 -10.70
C ASN A 132 23.02 5.68 -9.79
N SER A 133 21.88 5.31 -10.32
CA SER A 133 20.62 5.22 -9.61
C SER A 133 20.10 3.80 -9.63
N TYR A 134 19.73 3.30 -8.47
CA TYR A 134 19.30 1.93 -8.26
C TYR A 134 17.85 1.89 -7.79
N VAL A 135 17.17 0.76 -7.97
CA VAL A 135 15.79 0.56 -7.53
C VAL A 135 15.57 -0.82 -6.94
N LEU A 136 14.82 -0.89 -5.86
CA LEU A 136 14.26 -2.10 -5.28
C LEU A 136 12.75 -2.07 -5.45
N PRO A 137 12.15 -2.86 -6.36
CA PRO A 137 10.72 -2.98 -6.48
C PRO A 137 10.19 -4.02 -5.47
N MET A 138 9.32 -3.58 -4.56
CA MET A 138 8.66 -4.45 -3.57
C MET A 138 7.22 -4.68 -3.95
N ARG A 139 6.76 -5.93 -3.89
CA ARG A 139 5.37 -6.32 -4.15
C ARG A 139 4.66 -6.71 -2.87
N VAL A 140 3.42 -6.24 -2.69
CA VAL A 140 2.49 -6.74 -1.66
C VAL A 140 1.45 -7.65 -2.30
N HIS A 141 1.14 -8.75 -1.64
CA HIS A 141 0.09 -9.70 -1.98
C HIS A 141 -0.72 -10.08 -0.74
N SER A 142 -1.98 -10.42 -0.92
CA SER A 142 -2.82 -11.04 0.10
C SER A 142 -3.67 -12.14 -0.52
N SER A 143 -3.91 -13.21 0.23
CA SER A 143 -4.83 -14.29 -0.16
C SER A 143 -6.29 -14.01 0.23
N SER A 144 -6.51 -13.08 1.15
CA SER A 144 -7.84 -12.79 1.72
C SER A 144 -8.50 -11.55 1.14
N VAL A 145 -7.72 -10.63 0.56
CA VAL A 145 -8.23 -9.45 -0.15
C VAL A 145 -7.49 -9.26 -1.46
N SER A 146 -8.18 -8.71 -2.46
CA SER A 146 -7.51 -8.38 -3.71
C SER A 146 -6.54 -7.19 -3.51
N THR A 147 -5.49 -7.13 -4.30
CA THR A 147 -4.56 -5.99 -4.31
C THR A 147 -5.00 -4.96 -5.35
N LEU A 148 -4.74 -3.68 -5.06
CA LEU A 148 -5.07 -2.60 -5.98
C LEU A 148 -4.01 -2.55 -7.09
N SER A 149 -4.43 -2.81 -8.33
CA SER A 149 -3.55 -2.77 -9.49
C SER A 149 -2.84 -1.41 -9.63
N GLY A 150 -1.55 -1.46 -9.90
CA GLY A 150 -0.70 -0.27 -10.06
C GLY A 150 -0.19 0.35 -8.76
N THR A 151 -0.65 -0.12 -7.58
CA THR A 151 -0.14 0.28 -6.26
C THR A 151 0.22 -0.90 -5.37
N ASN A 152 0.15 -2.11 -5.89
CA ASN A 152 0.64 -3.33 -5.25
C ASN A 152 2.16 -3.52 -5.41
N ILE A 153 2.81 -2.62 -6.13
CA ILE A 153 4.27 -2.53 -6.24
C ILE A 153 4.69 -1.13 -5.82
N ALA A 154 5.65 -1.07 -4.90
CA ALA A 154 6.34 0.16 -4.51
C ALA A 154 7.79 0.10 -4.98
N TYR A 155 8.30 1.22 -5.44
CA TYR A 155 9.66 1.38 -5.92
C TYR A 155 10.47 2.17 -4.91
N PHE A 156 11.54 1.58 -4.41
CA PHE A 156 12.47 2.20 -3.49
C PHE A 156 13.73 2.56 -4.28
N PHE A 157 13.93 3.84 -4.52
CA PHE A 157 15.03 4.37 -5.30
C PHE A 157 16.21 4.76 -4.43
N PHE A 158 17.40 4.40 -4.86
CA PHE A 158 18.66 4.67 -4.16
C PHE A 158 19.60 5.40 -5.12
N SER A 159 20.07 6.57 -4.72
CA SER A 159 21.06 7.33 -5.47
C SER A 159 22.32 7.46 -4.65
N LYS A 160 23.47 7.13 -5.25
CA LYS A 160 24.79 7.40 -4.69
C LYS A 160 25.35 8.64 -5.38
N PRO A 161 25.53 9.77 -4.68
CA PRO A 161 26.10 10.99 -5.26
C PRO A 161 27.49 10.76 -5.86
N LEU A 162 27.94 11.71 -6.71
CA LEU A 162 29.30 11.73 -7.27
C LEU A 162 30.27 12.25 -6.24
#